data_78e6c752259d27dbac0f5295518d6b46
#
_entry.id   78e6c752259d27dbac0f5295518d6b46
#
_cell.length_a   1.000
_cell.length_b   1.000
_cell.length_c   1.000
_cell.angle_alpha   90.00
_cell.angle_beta   90.00
_cell.angle_gamma   90.00
#
_symmetry.space_group_name_H-M   'P 1'
#
loop_
_entity.id
_entity.type
_entity.pdbx_description
1 polymer ?
#
loop_
_entity_poly.entity_id
_entity_poly.type
_entity_poly.pdbx_seq_one_letter_code
_entity_poly.pdbx_strand_id
1 'polypeptide(L)'
;LDVRLAQVAVSNSEDRLEAAIRASANSARALEVLTGRYPAGEAEGATDLITPVALPAVTAPVSLLASRPDLIAAEARVAAAGLRATDARHAMLPQLNLRFDADSSSGNFGDLFDPGTYINAITGGLLQPLFRGGALLAEADRQGEQARSALFDYAQATLTAYQEVENRLDAEATLARQVDATATAAEEARAAVILTRSRYINGRSTIFDLINSQTTAIAAETRAIETRRARIENRINLHLALGNEPLSAQAPLQ
;
A
#
# COMPACT_ATOMS: atom_id res chain seq x y z
N LEU A 1 45.70 -12.45 24.34
CA LEU A 1 45.06 -11.88 23.14
C LEU A 1 43.75 -12.62 22.84
N ASP A 2 43.77 -13.93 22.72
CA ASP A 2 42.65 -14.81 22.30
C ASP A 2 41.39 -14.64 23.16
N VAL A 3 41.54 -14.60 24.50
CA VAL A 3 40.43 -14.35 25.42
C VAL A 3 39.75 -12.98 25.17
N ARG A 4 40.56 -11.95 24.86
CA ARG A 4 40.01 -10.61 24.57
C ARG A 4 39.24 -10.59 23.24
N LEU A 5 39.74 -11.28 22.22
CA LEU A 5 39.02 -11.40 20.93
C LEU A 5 37.73 -12.18 21.07
N ALA A 6 37.76 -13.29 21.83
CA ALA A 6 36.54 -14.05 22.13
C ALA A 6 35.50 -13.19 22.89
N GLN A 7 35.94 -12.39 23.86
CA GLN A 7 35.04 -11.51 24.61
C GLN A 7 34.39 -10.46 23.72
N VAL A 8 35.13 -9.85 22.79
CA VAL A 8 34.56 -8.92 21.79
C VAL A 8 33.52 -9.61 20.92
N ALA A 9 33.80 -10.84 20.47
CA ALA A 9 32.85 -11.59 19.64
C ALA A 9 31.55 -11.91 20.38
N VAL A 10 31.64 -12.26 21.68
CA VAL A 10 30.48 -12.51 22.55
C VAL A 10 29.66 -11.20 22.68
N SER A 11 30.30 -10.10 23.09
CA SER A 11 29.57 -8.83 23.28
C SER A 11 28.91 -8.32 21.99
N ASN A 12 29.56 -8.49 20.85
CA ASN A 12 28.95 -8.16 19.55
C ASN A 12 27.74 -9.06 19.22
N SER A 13 27.76 -10.31 19.64
CA SER A 13 26.67 -11.24 19.42
C SER A 13 25.48 -10.95 20.35
N GLU A 14 25.76 -10.57 21.60
CA GLU A 14 24.76 -10.10 22.57
C GLU A 14 24.06 -8.82 22.07
N ASP A 15 24.81 -7.82 21.57
CA ASP A 15 24.24 -6.60 20.98
C ASP A 15 23.29 -6.91 19.80
N ARG A 16 23.71 -7.82 18.91
CA ARG A 16 22.86 -8.25 17.79
C ARG A 16 21.59 -8.97 18.25
N LEU A 17 21.71 -9.81 19.30
CA LEU A 17 20.55 -10.49 19.87
C LEU A 17 19.54 -9.49 20.44
N GLU A 18 19.98 -8.52 21.23
CA GLU A 18 19.12 -7.50 21.80
C GLU A 18 18.46 -6.63 20.71
N ALA A 19 19.20 -6.31 19.64
CA ALA A 19 18.64 -5.61 18.49
C ALA A 19 17.54 -6.43 17.79
N ALA A 20 17.73 -7.75 17.64
CA ALA A 20 16.75 -8.64 17.04
C ALA A 20 15.50 -8.80 17.92
N ILE A 21 15.65 -8.94 19.24
CA ILE A 21 14.54 -8.99 20.21
C ILE A 21 13.70 -7.70 20.11
N ARG A 22 14.36 -6.54 20.13
CA ARG A 22 13.68 -5.24 19.97
C ARG A 22 12.94 -5.13 18.64
N ALA A 23 13.52 -5.56 17.53
CA ALA A 23 12.89 -5.56 16.22
C ALA A 23 11.65 -6.47 16.17
N SER A 24 11.74 -7.66 16.77
CA SER A 24 10.62 -8.60 16.90
C SER A 24 9.48 -8.00 17.71
N ALA A 25 9.77 -7.43 18.89
CA ALA A 25 8.76 -6.78 19.72
C ALA A 25 8.09 -5.58 19.03
N ASN A 26 8.84 -4.81 18.24
CA ASN A 26 8.27 -3.71 17.46
C ASN A 26 7.34 -4.23 16.34
N SER A 27 7.71 -5.33 15.69
CA SER A 27 6.87 -5.97 14.67
C SER A 27 5.58 -6.55 15.26
N ALA A 28 5.65 -7.16 16.46
CA ALA A 28 4.49 -7.65 17.19
C ALA A 28 3.52 -6.50 17.53
N ARG A 29 4.03 -5.38 18.05
CA ARG A 29 3.20 -4.19 18.32
C ARG A 29 2.58 -3.60 17.05
N ALA A 30 3.32 -3.57 15.95
CA ALA A 30 2.78 -3.09 14.68
C ALA A 30 1.63 -3.98 14.20
N LEU A 31 1.75 -5.29 14.33
CA LEU A 31 0.68 -6.24 14.00
C LEU A 31 -0.55 -6.04 14.88
N GLU A 32 -0.36 -5.85 16.20
CA GLU A 32 -1.45 -5.58 17.15
C GLU A 32 -2.22 -4.32 16.78
N VAL A 33 -1.51 -3.22 16.44
CA VAL A 33 -2.14 -1.98 15.96
C VAL A 33 -2.94 -2.21 14.69
N LEU A 34 -2.40 -2.95 13.71
CA LEU A 34 -3.10 -3.26 12.46
C LEU A 34 -4.37 -4.10 12.68
N THR A 35 -4.38 -4.93 13.74
CA THR A 35 -5.55 -5.74 14.11
C THR A 35 -6.50 -5.02 15.10
N GLY A 36 -6.23 -3.76 15.42
CA GLY A 36 -7.05 -2.97 16.36
C GLY A 36 -6.89 -3.36 17.83
N ARG A 37 -5.80 -4.05 18.18
CA ARG A 37 -5.50 -4.47 19.55
C ARG A 37 -4.52 -3.50 20.22
N TYR A 38 -4.54 -3.47 21.56
CA TYR A 38 -3.56 -2.71 22.33
C TYR A 38 -2.14 -3.25 22.06
N PRO A 39 -1.13 -2.40 21.78
CA PRO A 39 0.22 -2.85 21.40
C PRO A 39 1.05 -3.32 22.61
N ALA A 40 0.70 -4.46 23.19
CA ALA A 40 1.42 -5.09 24.30
C ALA A 40 2.74 -5.74 23.84
N GLY A 41 2.84 -6.12 22.58
CA GLY A 41 3.98 -6.86 22.02
C GLY A 41 3.88 -8.37 22.28
N GLU A 42 2.66 -8.87 22.50
CA GLU A 42 2.36 -10.28 22.78
C GLU A 42 1.98 -11.07 21.53
N ALA A 43 1.83 -10.39 20.37
CA ALA A 43 1.51 -11.09 19.14
C ALA A 43 2.63 -12.05 18.74
N GLU A 44 2.32 -13.33 18.71
CA GLU A 44 3.25 -14.36 18.24
C GLU A 44 3.26 -14.40 16.71
N GLY A 45 4.45 -14.35 16.13
CA GLY A 45 4.68 -14.58 14.71
C GLY A 45 4.86 -16.05 14.39
N ALA A 46 4.75 -16.43 13.12
CA ALA A 46 5.11 -17.78 12.68
C ALA A 46 6.61 -18.02 12.94
N THR A 47 6.93 -19.21 13.43
CA THR A 47 8.32 -19.61 13.73
C THR A 47 9.15 -19.77 12.47
N ASP A 48 8.50 -20.16 11.36
CA ASP A 48 9.12 -20.34 10.06
C ASP A 48 8.51 -19.40 9.02
N LEU A 49 9.36 -18.94 8.09
CA LEU A 49 8.90 -18.17 6.94
C LEU A 49 8.06 -19.07 6.01
N ILE A 50 6.88 -18.59 5.65
CA ILE A 50 6.00 -19.27 4.70
C ILE A 50 6.70 -19.49 3.35
N THR A 51 6.41 -20.62 2.73
CA THR A 51 6.84 -20.85 1.34
C THR A 51 5.90 -20.08 0.41
N PRO A 52 6.43 -19.23 -0.50
CA PRO A 52 5.58 -18.51 -1.44
C PRO A 52 4.75 -19.47 -2.30
N VAL A 53 3.44 -19.25 -2.34
CA VAL A 53 2.52 -19.97 -3.24
C VAL A 53 2.91 -19.71 -4.70
N ALA A 54 2.51 -20.58 -5.62
CA ALA A 54 2.75 -20.41 -7.06
C ALA A 54 2.34 -19.01 -7.55
N LEU A 55 3.06 -18.47 -8.53
CA LEU A 55 2.70 -17.18 -9.15
C LEU A 55 1.26 -17.25 -9.68
N PRO A 56 0.42 -16.25 -9.39
CA PRO A 56 -0.85 -16.13 -10.10
C PRO A 56 -0.57 -16.02 -11.59
N ALA A 57 -1.43 -16.60 -12.42
CA ALA A 57 -1.35 -16.37 -13.85
C ALA A 57 -1.47 -14.87 -14.11
N VAL A 58 -0.43 -14.28 -14.70
CA VAL A 58 -0.46 -12.84 -15.06
C VAL A 58 -1.49 -12.70 -16.18
N THR A 59 -2.65 -12.19 -15.83
CA THR A 59 -3.72 -11.88 -16.78
C THR A 59 -3.33 -10.64 -17.59
N ALA A 60 -3.91 -10.51 -18.79
CA ALA A 60 -3.57 -9.44 -19.73
C ALA A 60 -3.60 -8.03 -19.07
N PRO A 61 -2.78 -7.07 -19.55
CA PRO A 61 -2.69 -5.71 -18.99
C PRO A 61 -4.04 -5.00 -18.80
N VAL A 62 -5.02 -5.30 -19.65
CA VAL A 62 -6.37 -4.70 -19.58
C VAL A 62 -7.14 -5.08 -18.30
N SER A 63 -6.91 -6.27 -17.74
CA SER A 63 -7.60 -6.70 -16.52
C SER A 63 -7.11 -5.94 -15.28
N LEU A 64 -5.89 -5.43 -15.27
CA LEU A 64 -5.36 -4.59 -14.21
C LEU A 64 -6.15 -3.29 -14.05
N LEU A 65 -6.59 -2.69 -15.17
CA LEU A 65 -7.36 -1.45 -15.16
C LEU A 65 -8.71 -1.64 -14.46
N ALA A 66 -9.32 -2.82 -14.60
CA ALA A 66 -10.62 -3.12 -14.03
C ALA A 66 -10.57 -3.60 -12.57
N SER A 67 -9.42 -4.09 -12.10
CA SER A 67 -9.29 -4.70 -10.76
C SER A 67 -8.67 -3.77 -9.71
N ARG A 68 -7.92 -2.76 -10.13
CA ARG A 68 -7.24 -1.84 -9.19
C ARG A 68 -8.14 -0.70 -8.72
N PRO A 69 -8.41 -0.58 -7.41
CA PRO A 69 -9.29 0.48 -6.88
C PRO A 69 -8.76 1.90 -7.10
N ASP A 70 -7.44 2.09 -7.13
CA ASP A 70 -6.80 3.39 -7.38
C ASP A 70 -7.02 3.87 -8.84
N LEU A 71 -6.99 2.96 -9.81
CA LEU A 71 -7.27 3.27 -11.21
C LEU A 71 -8.76 3.52 -11.44
N ILE A 72 -9.64 2.74 -10.83
CA ILE A 72 -11.10 2.98 -10.85
C ILE A 72 -11.42 4.37 -10.26
N ALA A 73 -10.78 4.73 -9.14
CA ALA A 73 -10.94 6.06 -8.54
C ALA A 73 -10.40 7.19 -9.44
N ALA A 74 -9.29 6.96 -10.14
CA ALA A 74 -8.73 7.93 -11.07
C ALA A 74 -9.63 8.13 -12.30
N GLU A 75 -10.19 7.06 -12.87
CA GLU A 75 -11.19 7.11 -13.94
C GLU A 75 -12.44 7.90 -13.53
N ALA A 76 -12.96 7.63 -12.33
CA ALA A 76 -14.10 8.37 -11.79
C ALA A 76 -13.80 9.88 -11.63
N ARG A 77 -12.54 10.26 -11.29
CA ARG A 77 -12.13 11.66 -11.24
C ARG A 77 -12.11 12.30 -12.61
N VAL A 78 -11.68 11.59 -13.66
CA VAL A 78 -11.75 12.07 -15.06
C VAL A 78 -13.20 12.32 -15.45
N ALA A 79 -14.09 11.37 -15.19
CA ALA A 79 -15.52 11.53 -15.48
C ALA A 79 -16.12 12.74 -14.73
N ALA A 80 -15.82 12.89 -13.45
CA ALA A 80 -16.29 14.02 -12.64
C ALA A 80 -15.76 15.36 -13.14
N ALA A 81 -14.50 15.44 -13.57
CA ALA A 81 -13.91 16.66 -14.14
C ALA A 81 -14.55 17.02 -15.50
N GLY A 82 -14.83 16.02 -16.34
CA GLY A 82 -15.54 16.19 -17.61
C GLY A 82 -16.97 16.73 -17.41
N LEU A 83 -17.70 16.22 -16.40
CA LEU A 83 -19.02 16.72 -16.06
C LEU A 83 -18.98 18.18 -15.56
N ARG A 84 -17.99 18.55 -14.72
CA ARG A 84 -17.80 19.94 -14.28
C ARG A 84 -17.49 20.88 -15.44
N ALA A 85 -16.68 20.45 -16.40
CA ALA A 85 -16.41 21.22 -17.61
C ALA A 85 -17.69 21.43 -18.46
N THR A 86 -18.54 20.42 -18.52
CA THR A 86 -19.86 20.51 -19.19
C THR A 86 -20.80 21.44 -18.42
N ASP A 87 -20.86 21.33 -17.10
CA ASP A 87 -21.67 22.19 -16.25
C ASP A 87 -21.27 23.68 -16.35
N ALA A 88 -19.97 23.97 -16.37
CA ALA A 88 -19.46 25.32 -16.57
C ALA A 88 -19.90 25.92 -17.93
N ARG A 89 -20.02 25.09 -18.96
CA ARG A 89 -20.58 25.54 -20.26
C ARG A 89 -22.08 25.74 -20.17
N HIS A 90 -22.81 24.87 -19.45
CA HIS A 90 -24.24 25.03 -19.25
C HIS A 90 -24.59 26.26 -18.42
N ALA A 91 -23.70 26.77 -17.57
CA ALA A 91 -23.87 28.01 -16.84
C ALA A 91 -24.03 29.26 -17.76
N MET A 92 -23.70 29.14 -19.04
CA MET A 92 -23.94 30.18 -20.06
C MET A 92 -25.35 30.12 -20.69
N LEU A 93 -26.08 29.01 -20.45
CA LEU A 93 -27.43 28.82 -20.98
C LEU A 93 -28.48 29.47 -20.06
N PRO A 94 -29.73 29.71 -20.59
CA PRO A 94 -30.83 30.15 -19.75
C PRO A 94 -31.13 29.20 -18.61
N GLN A 95 -31.22 29.71 -17.39
CA GLN A 95 -31.55 28.96 -16.18
C GLN A 95 -33.02 29.19 -15.80
N LEU A 96 -33.77 28.11 -15.68
CA LEU A 96 -35.14 28.12 -15.18
C LEU A 96 -35.11 27.86 -13.68
N ASN A 97 -35.56 28.83 -12.89
CA ASN A 97 -35.74 28.74 -11.46
C ASN A 97 -37.24 28.62 -11.12
N LEU A 98 -37.61 27.55 -10.46
CA LEU A 98 -38.95 27.36 -9.91
C LEU A 98 -38.82 27.36 -8.39
N ARG A 99 -39.63 28.24 -7.77
CA ARG A 99 -39.71 28.35 -6.32
C ARG A 99 -41.13 28.10 -5.88
N PHE A 100 -41.29 27.22 -4.94
CA PHE A 100 -42.56 27.00 -4.22
C PHE A 100 -42.39 27.53 -2.81
N ASP A 101 -43.20 28.48 -2.45
CA ASP A 101 -43.28 29.06 -1.11
C ASP A 101 -44.60 28.65 -0.48
N ALA A 102 -44.50 27.99 0.67
CA ALA A 102 -45.66 27.72 1.55
C ALA A 102 -45.39 28.45 2.87
N ASP A 103 -46.10 29.53 3.09
CA ASP A 103 -45.93 30.37 4.27
C ASP A 103 -47.26 30.46 5.04
N SER A 104 -47.17 30.36 6.35
CA SER A 104 -48.33 30.57 7.25
C SER A 104 -48.07 31.83 8.06
N SER A 105 -48.87 32.87 7.80
CA SER A 105 -48.78 34.16 8.48
C SER A 105 -50.00 34.32 9.37
N SER A 106 -49.87 33.95 10.65
CA SER A 106 -50.90 34.18 11.68
C SER A 106 -50.31 34.94 12.87
N GLY A 107 -51.02 35.93 13.36
CA GLY A 107 -50.68 36.65 14.59
C GLY A 107 -50.95 35.88 15.88
N ASN A 108 -51.66 34.75 15.81
CA ASN A 108 -52.06 33.93 16.94
C ASN A 108 -51.62 32.48 16.77
N PHE A 109 -51.09 31.88 17.81
CA PHE A 109 -50.65 30.46 17.83
C PHE A 109 -51.78 29.47 17.50
N GLY A 110 -53.06 29.85 17.75
CA GLY A 110 -54.25 29.02 17.47
C GLY A 110 -54.56 28.81 15.99
N ASP A 111 -54.13 29.74 15.14
CA ASP A 111 -54.46 29.73 13.71
C ASP A 111 -53.36 29.02 12.86
N LEU A 112 -52.35 28.48 13.53
CA LEU A 112 -51.20 27.83 12.87
C LEU A 112 -51.61 26.57 12.08
N PHE A 113 -52.76 25.98 12.44
CA PHE A 113 -53.29 24.78 11.77
C PHE A 113 -54.55 25.06 10.95
N ASP A 114 -54.95 26.35 10.79
CA ASP A 114 -56.07 26.72 9.94
C ASP A 114 -55.66 26.73 8.47
N PRO A 115 -56.27 25.89 7.61
CA PRO A 115 -55.95 25.84 6.17
C PRO A 115 -56.15 27.18 5.44
N GLY A 116 -56.91 28.11 6.00
CA GLY A 116 -57.16 29.43 5.42
C GLY A 116 -55.99 30.43 5.57
N THR A 117 -55.02 30.13 6.43
CA THR A 117 -53.83 30.98 6.69
C THR A 117 -52.61 30.65 5.86
N TYR A 118 -52.64 29.58 5.06
CA TYR A 118 -51.54 29.19 4.19
C TYR A 118 -51.58 29.93 2.86
N ILE A 119 -50.51 30.68 2.58
CA ILE A 119 -50.25 31.28 1.28
C ILE A 119 -49.33 30.34 0.52
N ASN A 120 -49.83 29.76 -0.56
CA ASN A 120 -49.04 28.95 -1.47
C ASN A 120 -48.72 29.80 -2.71
N ALA A 121 -47.45 30.04 -2.96
CA ALA A 121 -47.02 30.76 -4.14
C ALA A 121 -46.04 29.89 -4.95
N ILE A 122 -46.27 29.80 -6.26
CA ILE A 122 -45.32 29.22 -7.22
C ILE A 122 -44.79 30.37 -8.04
N THR A 123 -43.48 30.60 -7.94
CA THR A 123 -42.78 31.63 -8.72
C THR A 123 -41.85 30.96 -9.71
N GLY A 124 -42.02 31.27 -10.98
CA GLY A 124 -41.12 30.85 -12.05
C GLY A 124 -40.28 32.04 -12.55
N GLY A 125 -38.98 31.84 -12.72
CA GLY A 125 -38.06 32.85 -13.30
C GLY A 125 -37.14 32.23 -14.32
N LEU A 126 -36.93 32.91 -15.45
CA LEU A 126 -35.92 32.56 -16.45
C LEU A 126 -34.81 33.62 -16.40
N LEU A 127 -33.57 33.16 -16.13
CA LEU A 127 -32.41 34.05 -16.07
C LEU A 127 -31.36 33.55 -17.05
N GLN A 128 -30.94 34.46 -17.98
CA GLN A 128 -29.80 34.20 -18.84
C GLN A 128 -28.74 35.29 -18.66
N PRO A 129 -27.50 34.93 -18.26
CA PRO A 129 -26.41 35.88 -18.19
C PRO A 129 -25.95 36.25 -19.63
N LEU A 130 -26.18 37.49 -20.07
CA LEU A 130 -25.76 37.96 -21.39
C LEU A 130 -24.30 38.43 -21.40
N PHE A 131 -23.83 39.00 -20.27
CA PHE A 131 -22.46 39.51 -20.15
C PHE A 131 -22.02 39.51 -18.68
N ARG A 132 -20.87 38.87 -18.42
CA ARG A 132 -20.21 38.87 -17.10
C ARG A 132 -18.71 39.13 -17.22
N GLY A 133 -18.31 40.07 -18.10
CA GLY A 133 -16.91 40.47 -18.27
C GLY A 133 -15.98 39.31 -18.66
N GLY A 134 -16.48 38.29 -19.39
CA GLY A 134 -15.70 37.10 -19.79
C GLY A 134 -15.56 36.01 -18.71
N ALA A 135 -16.05 36.24 -17.48
CA ALA A 135 -15.84 35.31 -16.37
C ALA A 135 -16.39 33.90 -16.63
N LEU A 136 -17.55 33.78 -17.31
CA LEU A 136 -18.14 32.47 -17.63
C LEU A 136 -17.33 31.68 -18.66
N LEU A 137 -16.76 32.37 -19.66
CA LEU A 137 -15.87 31.74 -20.63
C LEU A 137 -14.58 31.29 -19.99
N ALA A 138 -13.94 32.16 -19.20
CA ALA A 138 -12.73 31.82 -18.46
C ALA A 138 -12.94 30.65 -17.48
N GLU A 139 -14.11 30.55 -16.84
CA GLU A 139 -14.47 29.44 -15.98
C GLU A 139 -14.65 28.14 -16.78
N ALA A 140 -15.31 28.18 -17.93
CA ALA A 140 -15.47 27.02 -18.81
C ALA A 140 -14.11 26.51 -19.33
N ASP A 141 -13.21 27.43 -19.71
CA ASP A 141 -11.86 27.10 -20.15
C ASP A 141 -11.05 26.48 -18.98
N ARG A 142 -11.13 27.08 -17.81
CA ARG A 142 -10.46 26.56 -16.60
C ARG A 142 -10.92 25.15 -16.26
N GLN A 143 -12.22 24.87 -16.30
CA GLN A 143 -12.76 23.53 -16.05
C GLN A 143 -12.37 22.55 -17.17
N GLY A 144 -12.29 23.01 -18.41
CA GLY A 144 -11.79 22.22 -19.53
C GLY A 144 -10.34 21.77 -19.34
N GLU A 145 -9.46 22.69 -18.91
CA GLU A 145 -8.06 22.37 -18.63
C GLU A 145 -7.92 21.48 -17.39
N GLN A 146 -8.76 21.63 -16.39
CA GLN A 146 -8.81 20.70 -15.24
C GLN A 146 -9.23 19.27 -15.65
N ALA A 147 -10.17 19.15 -16.58
CA ALA A 147 -10.56 17.83 -17.13
C ALA A 147 -9.41 17.20 -17.91
N ARG A 148 -8.65 17.99 -18.67
CA ARG A 148 -7.44 17.54 -19.37
C ARG A 148 -6.35 17.10 -18.39
N SER A 149 -6.12 17.86 -17.30
CA SER A 149 -5.18 17.49 -16.23
C SER A 149 -5.56 16.15 -15.61
N ALA A 150 -6.84 15.95 -15.25
CA ALA A 150 -7.33 14.68 -14.68
C ALA A 150 -7.09 13.49 -15.62
N LEU A 151 -7.19 13.69 -16.94
CA LEU A 151 -6.88 12.66 -17.93
C LEU A 151 -5.39 12.28 -17.92
N PHE A 152 -4.50 13.29 -17.83
CA PHE A 152 -3.06 13.03 -17.73
C PHE A 152 -2.69 12.35 -16.41
N ASP A 153 -3.33 12.72 -15.30
CA ASP A 153 -3.14 12.07 -14.00
C ASP A 153 -3.56 10.59 -14.05
N TYR A 154 -4.67 10.29 -14.73
CA TYR A 154 -5.11 8.90 -14.96
C TYR A 154 -4.11 8.13 -15.82
N ALA A 155 -3.63 8.72 -16.91
CA ALA A 155 -2.62 8.09 -17.77
C ALA A 155 -1.31 7.82 -17.00
N GLN A 156 -0.86 8.76 -16.19
CA GLN A 156 0.32 8.58 -15.33
C GLN A 156 0.11 7.49 -14.30
N ALA A 157 -1.04 7.45 -13.62
CA ALA A 157 -1.37 6.41 -12.65
C ALA A 157 -1.37 5.01 -13.32
N THR A 158 -1.92 4.91 -14.53
CA THR A 158 -1.93 3.67 -15.32
C THR A 158 -0.51 3.20 -15.66
N LEU A 159 0.35 4.09 -16.13
CA LEU A 159 1.74 3.74 -16.44
C LEU A 159 2.52 3.33 -15.18
N THR A 160 2.28 4.01 -14.06
CA THR A 160 2.89 3.65 -12.76
C THR A 160 2.42 2.27 -12.31
N ALA A 161 1.14 1.94 -12.47
CA ALA A 161 0.61 0.62 -12.14
C ALA A 161 1.26 -0.50 -12.96
N TYR A 162 1.45 -0.29 -14.26
CA TYR A 162 2.17 -1.24 -15.11
C TYR A 162 3.63 -1.39 -14.68
N GLN A 163 4.33 -0.29 -14.41
CA GLN A 163 5.70 -0.31 -13.93
C GLN A 163 5.82 -1.08 -12.60
N GLU A 164 4.89 -0.91 -11.68
CA GLU A 164 4.88 -1.66 -10.42
C GLU A 164 4.79 -3.17 -10.67
N VAL A 165 3.88 -3.62 -11.52
CA VAL A 165 3.71 -5.05 -11.83
C VAL A 165 4.96 -5.62 -12.50
N GLU A 166 5.50 -4.96 -13.53
CA GLU A 166 6.71 -5.40 -14.22
C GLU A 166 7.91 -5.49 -13.28
N ASN A 167 8.11 -4.46 -12.44
CA ASN A 167 9.19 -4.46 -11.45
C ASN A 167 9.05 -5.61 -10.45
N ARG A 168 7.83 -5.97 -10.01
CA ARG A 168 7.60 -7.07 -9.08
C ARG A 168 7.79 -8.44 -9.73
N LEU A 169 7.44 -8.59 -11.00
CA LEU A 169 7.66 -9.81 -11.77
C LEU A 169 9.15 -10.07 -11.99
N ASP A 170 9.90 -9.04 -12.40
CA ASP A 170 11.35 -9.15 -12.58
C ASP A 170 12.06 -9.42 -11.24
N ALA A 171 11.67 -8.72 -10.18
CA ALA A 171 12.19 -8.95 -8.84
C ALA A 171 11.93 -10.38 -8.36
N GLU A 172 10.79 -11.00 -8.66
CA GLU A 172 10.50 -12.37 -8.27
C GLU A 172 11.49 -13.38 -8.87
N ALA A 173 11.77 -13.25 -10.18
CA ALA A 173 12.74 -14.10 -10.85
C ALA A 173 14.16 -13.95 -10.29
N THR A 174 14.54 -12.72 -9.94
CA THR A 174 15.84 -12.41 -9.36
C THR A 174 15.95 -12.89 -7.91
N LEU A 175 14.94 -12.62 -7.08
CA LEU A 175 14.88 -13.05 -5.68
C LEU A 175 14.85 -14.57 -5.55
N ALA A 176 14.20 -15.30 -6.48
CA ALA A 176 14.23 -16.75 -6.49
C ALA A 176 15.68 -17.27 -6.58
N ARG A 177 16.44 -16.78 -7.56
CA ARG A 177 17.86 -17.16 -7.71
C ARG A 177 18.72 -16.73 -6.52
N GLN A 178 18.43 -15.56 -5.93
CA GLN A 178 19.15 -15.08 -4.74
C GLN A 178 18.87 -15.96 -3.51
N VAL A 179 17.65 -16.45 -3.32
CA VAL A 179 17.31 -17.37 -2.23
C VAL A 179 18.13 -18.64 -2.33
N ASP A 180 18.21 -19.24 -3.52
CA ASP A 180 19.00 -20.47 -3.73
C ASP A 180 20.49 -20.22 -3.47
N ALA A 181 21.04 -19.14 -4.00
CA ALA A 181 22.45 -18.79 -3.82
C ALA A 181 22.79 -18.50 -2.34
N THR A 182 21.94 -17.75 -1.63
CA THR A 182 22.18 -17.42 -0.21
C THR A 182 21.97 -18.62 0.70
N ALA A 183 21.05 -19.53 0.38
CA ALA A 183 20.88 -20.79 1.10
C ALA A 183 22.14 -21.66 0.98
N THR A 184 22.65 -21.86 -0.24
CA THR A 184 23.90 -22.59 -0.46
C THR A 184 25.07 -21.94 0.29
N ALA A 185 25.21 -20.63 0.24
CA ALA A 185 26.26 -19.91 0.96
C ALA A 185 26.16 -20.13 2.50
N ALA A 186 24.95 -20.14 3.06
CA ALA A 186 24.75 -20.41 4.48
C ALA A 186 25.11 -21.85 4.86
N GLU A 187 24.78 -22.84 4.05
CA GLU A 187 25.14 -24.24 4.25
C GLU A 187 26.67 -24.44 4.22
N GLU A 188 27.33 -23.89 3.22
CA GLU A 188 28.80 -23.97 3.10
C GLU A 188 29.51 -23.26 4.26
N ALA A 189 28.98 -22.11 4.69
CA ALA A 189 29.54 -21.40 5.84
C ALA A 189 29.38 -22.19 7.14
N ARG A 190 28.27 -22.89 7.36
CA ARG A 190 28.08 -23.81 8.51
C ARG A 190 29.07 -24.98 8.45
N ALA A 191 29.25 -25.57 7.28
CA ALA A 191 30.21 -26.66 7.10
C ALA A 191 31.65 -26.18 7.40
N ALA A 192 31.99 -24.96 6.99
CA ALA A 192 33.28 -24.36 7.29
C ALA A 192 33.50 -24.16 8.80
N VAL A 193 32.48 -23.76 9.56
CA VAL A 193 32.56 -23.65 11.03
C VAL A 193 32.86 -25.01 11.66
N ILE A 194 32.16 -26.07 11.26
CA ILE A 194 32.37 -27.43 11.79
C ILE A 194 33.81 -27.89 11.54
N LEU A 195 34.32 -27.67 10.31
CA LEU A 195 35.68 -28.05 9.94
C LEU A 195 36.72 -27.22 10.72
N THR A 196 36.53 -25.90 10.81
CA THR A 196 37.46 -25.01 11.53
C THR A 196 37.50 -25.32 13.02
N ARG A 197 36.33 -25.64 13.63
CA ARG A 197 36.22 -26.08 15.03
C ARG A 197 37.01 -27.35 15.25
N SER A 198 36.90 -28.35 14.36
CA SER A 198 37.65 -29.61 14.46
C SER A 198 39.16 -29.37 14.35
N ARG A 199 39.59 -28.49 13.43
CA ARG A 199 41.02 -28.11 13.30
C ARG A 199 41.53 -27.39 14.54
N TYR A 200 40.73 -26.49 15.12
CA TYR A 200 41.11 -25.79 16.35
C TYR A 200 41.33 -26.74 17.53
N ILE A 201 40.38 -27.65 17.74
CA ILE A 201 40.50 -28.66 18.82
C ILE A 201 41.75 -29.51 18.65
N ASN A 202 42.16 -29.83 17.42
CA ASN A 202 43.34 -30.60 17.11
C ASN A 202 44.65 -29.74 17.01
N GLY A 203 44.58 -28.46 17.42
CA GLY A 203 45.72 -27.53 17.40
C GLY A 203 46.22 -27.13 16.00
N ARG A 204 45.39 -27.31 14.96
CA ARG A 204 45.71 -27.03 13.54
C ARG A 204 45.14 -25.73 13.01
N SER A 205 44.45 -24.96 13.85
CA SER A 205 43.87 -23.67 13.52
C SER A 205 43.87 -22.76 14.74
N THR A 206 43.79 -21.46 14.55
CA THR A 206 43.79 -20.47 15.62
C THR A 206 42.36 -20.19 16.09
N ILE A 207 42.21 -19.60 17.29
CA ILE A 207 40.90 -19.11 17.76
C ILE A 207 40.36 -18.01 16.85
N PHE A 208 41.23 -17.21 16.26
CA PHE A 208 40.86 -16.17 15.30
C PHE A 208 40.17 -16.76 14.06
N ASP A 209 40.72 -17.87 13.51
CA ASP A 209 40.11 -18.55 12.37
C ASP A 209 38.70 -19.08 12.73
N LEU A 210 38.54 -19.61 13.95
CA LEU A 210 37.26 -20.11 14.42
C LEU A 210 36.24 -18.97 14.58
N ILE A 211 36.62 -17.86 15.22
CA ILE A 211 35.75 -16.68 15.39
C ILE A 211 35.35 -16.10 14.02
N ASN A 212 36.30 -16.00 13.11
CA ASN A 212 36.04 -15.47 11.76
C ASN A 212 35.05 -16.37 10.98
N SER A 213 35.26 -17.71 11.03
CA SER A 213 34.33 -18.65 10.39
C SER A 213 32.93 -18.59 10.98
N GLN A 214 32.80 -18.46 12.30
CA GLN A 214 31.49 -18.27 12.97
C GLN A 214 30.81 -16.98 12.57
N THR A 215 31.56 -15.86 12.54
CA THR A 215 31.02 -14.56 12.12
C THR A 215 30.54 -14.60 10.67
N THR A 216 31.30 -15.27 9.79
CA THR A 216 30.91 -15.46 8.39
C THR A 216 29.64 -16.32 8.26
N ALA A 217 29.51 -17.39 9.05
CA ALA A 217 28.33 -18.23 9.02
C ALA A 217 27.09 -17.48 9.51
N ILE A 218 27.18 -16.72 10.61
CA ILE A 218 26.08 -15.89 11.12
C ILE A 218 25.65 -14.86 10.05
N ALA A 219 26.61 -14.21 9.39
CA ALA A 219 26.29 -13.24 8.34
C ALA A 219 25.61 -13.89 7.13
N ALA A 220 26.08 -15.09 6.70
CA ALA A 220 25.47 -15.82 5.60
C ALA A 220 24.05 -16.31 5.92
N GLU A 221 23.83 -16.82 7.13
CA GLU A 221 22.51 -17.25 7.62
C GLU A 221 21.53 -16.08 7.72
N THR A 222 21.97 -14.95 8.29
CA THR A 222 21.17 -13.72 8.35
C THR A 222 20.77 -13.28 6.94
N ARG A 223 21.71 -13.28 6.01
CA ARG A 223 21.46 -12.90 4.61
C ARG A 223 20.46 -13.85 3.93
N ALA A 224 20.53 -15.15 4.18
CA ALA A 224 19.59 -16.12 3.64
C ALA A 224 18.15 -15.86 4.16
N ILE A 225 18.00 -15.56 5.45
CA ILE A 225 16.70 -15.21 6.05
C ILE A 225 16.15 -13.91 5.46
N GLU A 226 16.98 -12.87 5.36
CA GLU A 226 16.60 -11.58 4.77
C GLU A 226 16.15 -11.71 3.32
N THR A 227 16.85 -12.52 2.53
CA THR A 227 16.51 -12.73 1.10
C THR A 227 15.19 -13.51 0.96
N ARG A 228 14.95 -14.53 1.79
CA ARG A 228 13.67 -15.24 1.84
C ARG A 228 12.53 -14.30 2.23
N ARG A 229 12.73 -13.46 3.24
CA ARG A 229 11.76 -12.44 3.65
C ARG A 229 11.45 -11.47 2.51
N ALA A 230 12.48 -10.93 1.86
CA ALA A 230 12.33 -10.00 0.75
C ALA A 230 11.51 -10.61 -0.41
N ARG A 231 11.69 -11.91 -0.69
CA ARG A 231 10.90 -12.61 -1.70
C ARG A 231 9.43 -12.72 -1.30
N ILE A 232 9.14 -13.02 -0.03
CA ILE A 232 7.75 -13.07 0.49
C ILE A 232 7.10 -11.69 0.39
N GLU A 233 7.78 -10.64 0.83
CA GLU A 233 7.32 -9.26 0.72
C GLU A 233 7.05 -8.86 -0.74
N ASN A 234 7.96 -9.22 -1.66
CA ASN A 234 7.74 -8.97 -3.08
C ASN A 234 6.50 -9.70 -3.61
N ARG A 235 6.25 -10.92 -3.15
CA ARG A 235 5.08 -11.70 -3.54
C ARG A 235 3.78 -11.07 -3.06
N ILE A 236 3.73 -10.59 -1.81
CA ILE A 236 2.58 -9.87 -1.27
C ILE A 236 2.33 -8.59 -2.09
N ASN A 237 3.40 -7.81 -2.34
CA ASN A 237 3.30 -6.58 -3.13
C ASN A 237 2.87 -6.84 -4.58
N LEU A 238 3.27 -7.96 -5.19
CA LEU A 238 2.80 -8.36 -6.51
C LEU A 238 1.29 -8.64 -6.51
N HIS A 239 0.77 -9.35 -5.50
CA HIS A 239 -0.67 -9.57 -5.37
C HIS A 239 -1.44 -8.25 -5.23
N LEU A 240 -0.94 -7.32 -4.44
CA LEU A 240 -1.54 -5.98 -4.31
C LEU A 240 -1.48 -5.19 -5.62
N ALA A 241 -0.35 -5.23 -6.33
CA ALA A 241 -0.18 -4.57 -7.61
C ALA A 241 -1.09 -5.11 -8.71
N LEU A 242 -1.44 -6.41 -8.64
CA LEU A 242 -2.41 -7.04 -9.55
C LEU A 242 -3.87 -6.73 -9.21
N GLY A 243 -4.14 -6.03 -8.10
CA GLY A 243 -5.50 -5.72 -7.66
C GLY A 243 -6.29 -6.96 -7.21
N ASN A 244 -5.60 -8.08 -6.95
CA ASN A 244 -6.25 -9.29 -6.47
C ASN A 244 -6.68 -9.11 -5.01
N GLU A 245 -7.87 -9.61 -4.67
CA GLU A 245 -8.31 -9.68 -3.29
C GLU A 245 -7.30 -10.45 -2.42
N PRO A 246 -7.12 -10.07 -1.15
CA PRO A 246 -6.20 -10.76 -0.27
C PRO A 246 -6.57 -12.26 -0.18
N LEU A 247 -5.55 -13.11 -0.21
CA LEU A 247 -5.66 -14.59 -0.21
C LEU A 247 -6.56 -15.18 0.90
N SER A 248 -6.94 -14.40 1.90
CA SER A 248 -7.84 -14.80 3.00
C SER A 248 -9.32 -14.87 2.61
N ALA A 249 -9.73 -14.30 1.49
CA ALA A 249 -11.13 -14.30 1.06
C ALA A 249 -11.56 -15.62 0.39
N GLN A 250 -10.62 -16.53 0.10
CA GLN A 250 -10.88 -17.80 -0.58
C GLN A 250 -10.92 -19.03 0.33
N ALA A 251 -10.74 -18.89 1.65
CA ALA A 251 -10.98 -19.99 2.57
C ALA A 251 -12.47 -20.11 2.88
N PRO A 252 -13.18 -21.15 2.42
CA PRO A 252 -14.54 -21.38 2.89
C PRO A 252 -14.46 -21.70 4.38
N LEU A 253 -15.16 -20.93 5.18
CA LEU A 253 -15.48 -21.28 6.56
C LEU A 253 -16.25 -22.60 6.52
N GLN A 254 -15.60 -23.70 6.88
CA GLN A 254 -16.24 -24.98 7.22
C GLN A 254 -16.47 -25.04 8.72
#